data_cc186d36d7f78f08da8d9f58d2e4296a
#
_entry.id   cc186d36d7f78f08da8d9f58d2e4296a
#
_cell.length_a   1.000
_cell.length_b   1.000
_cell.length_c   1.000
_cell.angle_alpha   90.00
_cell.angle_beta   90.00
_cell.angle_gamma   90.00
#
_symmetry.space_group_name_H-M   'P 1'
#
loop_
_entity.id
_entity.type
_entity.pdbx_description
1 polymer ?
#
loop_
_entity_poly.entity_id
_entity_poly.type
_entity_poly.pdbx_seq_one_letter_code
_entity_poly.pdbx_strand_id
1 'polypeptide(L)'
;MKRIIYSIYVDIPAAEHYGTTSKSKHDTTEKAEITVDAFKEHYDRLIKCKTVYADRIGVSFKMYEYDNQYKEFETKFKENYPEVTGYEIINFYKLHLLNELSQTYDEVLYLDFDVIPMNHSPNFFEEWDLSKGICVVEQNDKIVHHVEASQSIRSPTAKYYNCQAMLLDGGYHPNNDVINTGIIGASAEHI
;
A
#
# COMPACT_ATOMS: atom_id res chain seq x y z
N MET A 1 10.29 -17.34 15.57
CA MET A 1 9.84 -16.07 14.96
C MET A 1 8.66 -16.38 14.05
N LYS A 2 7.49 -15.80 14.31
CA LYS A 2 6.29 -15.99 13.49
C LYS A 2 6.26 -14.95 12.39
N ARG A 3 6.11 -15.38 11.15
CA ARG A 3 6.13 -14.53 9.95
C ARG A 3 4.86 -14.69 9.15
N ILE A 4 4.39 -13.63 8.52
CA ILE A 4 3.26 -13.66 7.61
C ILE A 4 3.50 -12.75 6.42
N ILE A 5 3.03 -13.20 5.24
CA ILE A 5 2.86 -12.37 4.05
C ILE A 5 1.36 -12.13 3.88
N TYR A 6 0.96 -10.90 3.55
CA TYR A 6 -0.42 -10.61 3.21
C TYR A 6 -0.54 -9.72 1.99
N SER A 7 -1.67 -9.83 1.32
CA SER A 7 -2.10 -8.97 0.22
C SER A 7 -3.56 -8.58 0.40
N ILE A 8 -3.96 -7.53 -0.28
CA ILE A 8 -5.34 -7.04 -0.27
C ILE A 8 -5.84 -6.94 -1.71
N TYR A 9 -7.04 -7.46 -1.96
CA TYR A 9 -7.79 -7.19 -3.16
C TYR A 9 -9.24 -6.86 -2.79
N VAL A 10 -9.64 -5.62 -3.02
CA VAL A 10 -11.02 -5.16 -2.84
C VAL A 10 -11.54 -4.68 -4.18
N ASP A 11 -12.55 -5.37 -4.69
CA ASP A 11 -13.21 -5.01 -5.95
C ASP A 11 -14.15 -3.83 -5.70
N ILE A 12 -13.64 -2.62 -5.89
CA ILE A 12 -14.42 -1.39 -5.82
C ILE A 12 -14.76 -0.90 -7.24
N PRO A 13 -15.91 -0.22 -7.42
CA PRO A 13 -16.26 0.36 -8.71
C PRO A 13 -15.17 1.32 -9.21
N ALA A 14 -14.87 1.29 -10.50
CA ALA A 14 -13.84 2.14 -11.10
C ALA A 14 -14.05 3.64 -10.80
N ALA A 15 -15.30 4.08 -10.72
CA ALA A 15 -15.65 5.45 -10.36
C ALA A 15 -15.25 5.85 -8.93
N GLU A 16 -15.07 4.89 -8.03
CA GLU A 16 -14.66 5.12 -6.64
C GLU A 16 -13.12 5.11 -6.46
N HIS A 17 -12.37 4.71 -7.49
CA HIS A 17 -10.91 4.64 -7.41
C HIS A 17 -10.28 6.01 -7.17
N TYR A 18 -10.73 7.04 -7.90
CA TYR A 18 -10.05 8.34 -7.91
C TYR A 18 -10.90 9.50 -7.40
N GLY A 19 -12.16 9.25 -7.08
CA GLY A 19 -13.10 10.29 -6.67
C GLY A 19 -13.39 11.31 -7.79
N THR A 20 -14.31 12.24 -7.50
CA THR A 20 -14.72 13.30 -8.45
C THR A 20 -13.70 14.44 -8.57
N THR A 21 -12.72 14.50 -7.68
CA THR A 21 -11.74 15.60 -7.57
C THR A 21 -10.39 15.31 -8.23
N SER A 22 -10.08 14.05 -8.51
CA SER A 22 -8.83 13.70 -9.20
C SER A 22 -8.94 14.09 -10.68
N LYS A 23 -8.22 15.15 -11.04
CA LYS A 23 -8.13 15.66 -12.43
C LYS A 23 -6.80 15.30 -13.10
N SER A 24 -6.13 14.28 -12.61
CA SER A 24 -4.90 13.82 -13.26
C SER A 24 -5.24 13.24 -14.62
N LYS A 25 -4.50 13.65 -15.66
CA LYS A 25 -4.61 13.07 -17.01
C LYS A 25 -4.24 11.57 -17.04
N HIS A 26 -3.61 11.08 -15.97
CA HIS A 26 -3.15 9.70 -15.84
C HIS A 26 -4.12 8.82 -15.04
N ASP A 27 -5.03 9.43 -14.28
CA ASP A 27 -5.99 8.74 -13.41
C ASP A 27 -7.39 8.92 -14.01
N THR A 28 -7.71 8.13 -15.02
CA THR A 28 -9.00 8.15 -15.70
C THR A 28 -9.83 6.94 -15.28
N THR A 29 -11.16 7.07 -15.36
CA THR A 29 -12.10 5.94 -15.14
C THR A 29 -11.75 4.77 -16.06
N GLU A 30 -11.42 5.04 -17.34
CA GLU A 30 -11.00 4.02 -18.30
C GLU A 30 -9.76 3.25 -17.85
N LYS A 31 -8.75 3.94 -17.32
CA LYS A 31 -7.56 3.28 -16.75
C LYS A 31 -7.91 2.42 -15.54
N ALA A 32 -8.80 2.89 -14.68
CA ALA A 32 -9.26 2.12 -13.53
C ALA A 32 -10.03 0.87 -13.96
N GLU A 33 -10.91 0.96 -14.97
CA GLU A 33 -11.64 -0.17 -15.55
C GLU A 33 -10.68 -1.22 -16.12
N ILE A 34 -9.71 -0.81 -16.94
CA ILE A 34 -8.69 -1.70 -17.49
C ILE A 34 -7.92 -2.42 -16.36
N THR A 35 -7.58 -1.70 -15.30
CA THR A 35 -6.85 -2.28 -14.16
C THR A 35 -7.69 -3.28 -13.40
N VAL A 36 -8.95 -2.97 -13.13
CA VAL A 36 -9.92 -3.85 -12.45
C VAL A 36 -10.13 -5.13 -13.27
N ASP A 37 -10.35 -4.99 -14.58
CA ASP A 37 -10.55 -6.13 -15.48
C ASP A 37 -9.31 -7.02 -15.53
N ALA A 38 -8.11 -6.44 -15.64
CA ALA A 38 -6.86 -7.19 -15.61
C ALA A 38 -6.66 -7.93 -14.27
N PHE A 39 -7.02 -7.32 -13.15
CA PHE A 39 -6.95 -7.98 -11.85
C PHE A 39 -7.93 -9.16 -11.75
N LYS A 40 -9.15 -9.01 -12.25
CA LYS A 40 -10.13 -10.10 -12.30
C LYS A 40 -9.66 -11.25 -13.19
N GLU A 41 -9.16 -10.94 -14.38
CA GLU A 41 -8.64 -11.95 -15.32
C GLU A 41 -7.48 -12.76 -14.72
N HIS A 42 -6.59 -12.08 -13.97
CA HIS A 42 -5.38 -12.72 -13.46
C HIS A 42 -5.44 -13.08 -11.97
N TYR A 43 -6.60 -12.96 -11.34
CA TYR A 43 -6.80 -13.09 -9.90
C TYR A 43 -6.15 -14.36 -9.31
N ASP A 44 -6.53 -15.53 -9.81
CA ASP A 44 -6.00 -16.80 -9.32
C ASP A 44 -4.49 -16.94 -9.50
N ARG A 45 -3.96 -16.39 -10.59
CA ARG A 45 -2.51 -16.41 -10.86
C ARG A 45 -1.75 -15.51 -9.88
N LEU A 46 -2.30 -14.34 -9.60
CA LEU A 46 -1.70 -13.37 -8.67
C LEU A 46 -1.70 -13.89 -7.22
N ILE A 47 -2.73 -14.61 -6.80
CA ILE A 47 -2.73 -15.30 -5.50
C ILE A 47 -1.74 -16.47 -5.52
N LYS A 48 -1.79 -17.30 -6.55
CA LYS A 48 -0.94 -18.48 -6.63
C LYS A 48 0.55 -18.14 -6.58
N CYS A 49 1.01 -17.10 -7.26
CA CYS A 49 2.43 -16.75 -7.23
C CYS A 49 2.89 -16.34 -5.82
N LYS A 50 2.06 -15.64 -5.03
CA LYS A 50 2.35 -15.29 -3.65
C LYS A 50 2.32 -16.49 -2.72
N THR A 51 1.33 -17.38 -2.91
CA THR A 51 1.25 -18.65 -2.15
C THR A 51 2.49 -19.51 -2.39
N VAL A 52 2.87 -19.71 -3.65
CA VAL A 52 4.09 -20.48 -4.00
C VAL A 52 5.35 -19.85 -3.41
N TYR A 53 5.44 -18.53 -3.42
CA TYR A 53 6.57 -17.83 -2.80
C TYR A 53 6.59 -18.04 -1.29
N ALA A 54 5.45 -17.86 -0.62
CA ALA A 54 5.31 -18.04 0.84
C ALA A 54 5.65 -19.48 1.24
N ASP A 55 5.12 -20.48 0.54
CA ASP A 55 5.41 -21.91 0.76
C ASP A 55 6.91 -22.20 0.62
N ARG A 56 7.54 -21.64 -0.43
CA ARG A 56 8.98 -21.83 -0.69
C ARG A 56 9.86 -21.31 0.45
N ILE A 57 9.48 -20.20 1.07
CA ILE A 57 10.23 -19.60 2.18
C ILE A 57 9.72 -20.03 3.56
N GLY A 58 8.73 -20.93 3.61
CA GLY A 58 8.20 -21.51 4.86
C GLY A 58 7.39 -20.52 5.72
N VAL A 59 6.65 -19.60 5.08
CA VAL A 59 5.89 -18.52 5.73
C VAL A 59 4.41 -18.60 5.35
N SER A 60 3.51 -18.22 6.25
CA SER A 60 2.08 -18.14 5.95
C SER A 60 1.76 -17.01 4.98
N PHE A 61 0.81 -17.25 4.05
CA PHE A 61 0.23 -16.22 3.22
C PHE A 61 -1.26 -16.05 3.53
N LYS A 62 -1.73 -14.81 3.59
CA LYS A 62 -3.15 -14.47 3.74
C LYS A 62 -3.59 -13.43 2.74
N MET A 63 -4.66 -13.73 2.02
CA MET A 63 -5.36 -12.79 1.16
C MET A 63 -6.51 -12.15 1.94
N TYR A 64 -6.62 -10.83 1.89
CA TYR A 64 -7.74 -10.06 2.42
C TYR A 64 -8.58 -9.52 1.27
N GLU A 65 -9.89 -9.60 1.39
CA GLU A 65 -10.84 -9.28 0.34
C GLU A 65 -11.97 -8.40 0.88
N TYR A 66 -12.99 -8.16 0.07
CA TYR A 66 -14.20 -7.42 0.45
C TYR A 66 -15.10 -8.26 1.36
N ASP A 67 -14.61 -8.55 2.55
CA ASP A 67 -15.28 -9.34 3.59
C ASP A 67 -15.92 -8.43 4.68
N ASN A 68 -16.43 -9.05 5.73
CA ASN A 68 -17.04 -8.32 6.84
C ASN A 68 -16.02 -7.47 7.61
N GLN A 69 -14.77 -7.92 7.72
CA GLN A 69 -13.70 -7.17 8.39
C GLN A 69 -13.41 -5.87 7.63
N TYR A 70 -13.28 -5.95 6.30
CA TYR A 70 -13.09 -4.76 5.48
C TYR A 70 -14.29 -3.80 5.58
N LYS A 71 -15.53 -4.32 5.48
CA LYS A 71 -16.75 -3.49 5.55
C LYS A 71 -16.89 -2.75 6.88
N GLU A 72 -16.54 -3.39 7.98
CA GLU A 72 -16.54 -2.75 9.30
C GLU A 72 -15.49 -1.64 9.37
N PHE A 73 -14.29 -1.89 8.84
CA PHE A 73 -13.23 -0.88 8.75
C PHE A 73 -13.68 0.29 7.87
N GLU A 74 -14.16 0.02 6.65
CA GLU A 74 -14.64 1.03 5.70
C GLU A 74 -15.72 1.90 6.32
N THR A 75 -16.72 1.30 6.98
CA THR A 75 -17.81 2.02 7.61
C THR A 75 -17.31 2.99 8.68
N LYS A 76 -16.49 2.50 9.61
CA LYS A 76 -15.92 3.32 10.68
C LYS A 76 -14.99 4.42 10.14
N PHE A 77 -14.26 4.11 9.08
CA PHE A 77 -13.35 5.08 8.46
C PHE A 77 -14.11 6.21 7.79
N LYS A 78 -15.17 5.89 7.03
CA LYS A 78 -16.06 6.88 6.38
C LYS A 78 -16.85 7.74 7.36
N GLU A 79 -17.19 7.23 8.56
CA GLU A 79 -17.81 8.03 9.62
C GLU A 79 -16.92 9.20 10.06
N ASN A 80 -15.61 8.98 10.12
CA ASN A 80 -14.64 10.00 10.52
C ASN A 80 -14.11 10.83 9.34
N TYR A 81 -14.06 10.24 8.15
CA TYR A 81 -13.46 10.82 6.95
C TYR A 81 -14.38 10.61 5.74
N PRO A 82 -15.53 11.30 5.66
CA PRO A 82 -16.53 11.06 4.62
C PRO A 82 -16.08 11.41 3.20
N GLU A 83 -15.02 12.21 3.06
CA GLU A 83 -14.49 12.67 1.75
C GLU A 83 -13.52 11.69 1.09
N VAL A 84 -13.10 10.63 1.82
CA VAL A 84 -12.12 9.68 1.27
C VAL A 84 -12.73 8.78 0.21
N THR A 85 -11.93 8.52 -0.81
CA THR A 85 -12.29 7.61 -1.91
C THR A 85 -12.12 6.15 -1.48
N GLY A 86 -12.79 5.22 -2.18
CA GLY A 86 -12.60 3.79 -1.95
C GLY A 86 -11.15 3.35 -2.11
N TYR A 87 -10.42 3.94 -3.06
CA TYR A 87 -8.98 3.68 -3.24
C TYR A 87 -8.14 4.12 -2.03
N GLU A 88 -8.42 5.30 -1.47
CA GLU A 88 -7.73 5.78 -0.29
C GLU A 88 -8.02 4.89 0.93
N ILE A 89 -9.26 4.43 1.08
CA ILE A 89 -9.65 3.52 2.17
C ILE A 89 -8.85 2.21 2.10
N ILE A 90 -8.66 1.64 0.92
CA ILE A 90 -7.82 0.42 0.74
C ILE A 90 -6.39 0.69 1.20
N ASN A 91 -5.81 1.85 0.89
CA ASN A 91 -4.47 2.20 1.35
C ASN A 91 -4.37 2.34 2.87
N PHE A 92 -5.40 2.89 3.53
CA PHE A 92 -5.45 2.93 5.00
C PHE A 92 -5.71 1.55 5.61
N TYR A 93 -6.52 0.72 4.97
CA TYR A 93 -6.75 -0.65 5.40
C TYR A 93 -5.47 -1.50 5.37
N LYS A 94 -4.59 -1.26 4.39
CA LYS A 94 -3.24 -1.82 4.32
C LYS A 94 -2.45 -1.58 5.63
N LEU A 95 -2.44 -0.34 6.10
CA LEU A 95 -1.75 0.03 7.34
C LEU A 95 -2.45 -0.50 8.59
N HIS A 96 -3.79 -0.52 8.59
CA HIS A 96 -4.58 -1.10 9.66
C HIS A 96 -4.26 -2.59 9.84
N LEU A 97 -4.23 -3.36 8.76
CA LEU A 97 -3.87 -4.78 8.80
C LEU A 97 -2.42 -5.01 9.22
N LEU A 98 -1.50 -4.14 8.81
CA LEU A 98 -0.12 -4.21 9.26
C LEU A 98 -0.05 -4.13 10.79
N ASN A 99 -0.76 -3.17 11.39
CA ASN A 99 -0.85 -3.03 12.84
C ASN A 99 -1.59 -4.21 13.52
N GLU A 100 -2.69 -4.71 12.96
CA GLU A 100 -3.38 -5.88 13.53
C GLU A 100 -2.50 -7.14 13.51
N LEU A 101 -1.83 -7.40 12.40
CA LEU A 101 -0.97 -8.58 12.23
C LEU A 101 0.26 -8.52 13.15
N SER A 102 0.80 -7.34 13.42
CA SER A 102 1.91 -7.17 14.34
C SER A 102 1.61 -7.63 15.79
N GLN A 103 0.33 -7.70 16.17
CA GLN A 103 -0.08 -8.23 17.48
C GLN A 103 0.07 -9.74 17.60
N THR A 104 0.25 -10.45 16.48
CA THR A 104 0.30 -11.92 16.43
C THR A 104 1.59 -12.46 15.81
N TYR A 105 2.18 -11.70 14.90
CA TYR A 105 3.37 -12.06 14.15
C TYR A 105 4.54 -11.15 14.49
N ASP A 106 5.73 -11.73 14.58
CA ASP A 106 6.97 -10.99 14.88
C ASP A 106 7.41 -10.13 13.70
N GLU A 107 7.19 -10.64 12.47
CA GLU A 107 7.52 -9.94 11.22
C GLU A 107 6.38 -10.09 10.20
N VAL A 108 6.07 -9.00 9.53
CA VAL A 108 4.95 -8.89 8.57
C VAL A 108 5.46 -8.35 7.25
N LEU A 109 5.05 -8.96 6.13
CA LEU A 109 5.33 -8.49 4.78
C LEU A 109 4.01 -8.25 4.04
N TYR A 110 3.77 -7.02 3.64
CA TYR A 110 2.73 -6.66 2.69
C TYR A 110 3.25 -6.68 1.26
N LEU A 111 2.47 -7.27 0.36
CA LEU A 111 2.68 -7.20 -1.08
C LEU A 111 1.41 -6.70 -1.76
N ASP A 112 1.49 -5.65 -2.57
CA ASP A 112 0.37 -5.22 -3.40
C ASP A 112 -0.14 -6.40 -4.26
N PHE A 113 -1.41 -6.36 -4.63
CA PHE A 113 -2.04 -7.45 -5.35
C PHE A 113 -1.34 -7.78 -6.68
N ASP A 114 -0.82 -6.78 -7.37
CA ASP A 114 -0.08 -6.89 -8.63
C ASP A 114 1.43 -7.18 -8.47
N VAL A 115 1.95 -7.21 -7.26
CA VAL A 115 3.33 -7.64 -7.02
C VAL A 115 3.47 -9.15 -7.24
N ILE A 116 4.37 -9.54 -8.13
CA ILE A 116 4.60 -10.94 -8.52
C ILE A 116 6.00 -11.38 -8.04
N PRO A 117 6.09 -12.16 -6.94
CA PRO A 117 7.36 -12.77 -6.56
C PRO A 117 7.82 -13.75 -7.65
N MET A 118 9.04 -13.55 -8.15
CA MET A 118 9.64 -14.41 -9.17
C MET A 118 10.24 -15.68 -8.56
N ASN A 119 10.46 -16.70 -9.38
CA ASN A 119 11.04 -17.97 -8.91
C ASN A 119 12.41 -17.81 -8.21
N HIS A 120 13.16 -16.78 -8.58
CA HIS A 120 14.48 -16.48 -8.03
C HIS A 120 14.45 -15.37 -6.97
N SER A 121 13.27 -14.85 -6.59
CA SER A 121 13.19 -13.85 -5.52
C SER A 121 13.73 -14.45 -4.22
N PRO A 122 14.61 -13.74 -3.51
CA PRO A 122 15.17 -14.23 -2.25
C PRO A 122 14.10 -14.34 -1.17
N ASN A 123 14.43 -14.96 -0.05
CA ASN A 123 13.61 -14.91 1.15
C ASN A 123 13.67 -13.48 1.71
N PHE A 124 12.57 -12.74 1.63
CA PHE A 124 12.51 -11.34 2.04
C PHE A 124 12.98 -11.14 3.49
N PHE A 125 12.56 -12.01 4.40
CA PHE A 125 12.88 -11.92 5.82
C PHE A 125 14.32 -12.31 6.19
N GLU A 126 15.08 -12.84 5.25
CA GLU A 126 16.52 -13.13 5.41
C GLU A 126 17.39 -12.09 4.70
N GLU A 127 16.86 -11.52 3.62
CA GLU A 127 17.55 -10.50 2.83
C GLU A 127 17.51 -9.13 3.53
N TRP A 128 16.39 -8.81 4.19
CA TRP A 128 16.15 -7.50 4.79
C TRP A 128 16.08 -7.58 6.31
N ASP A 129 16.92 -6.77 6.96
CA ASP A 129 17.01 -6.66 8.42
C ASP A 129 15.90 -5.74 8.96
N LEU A 130 14.76 -6.34 9.29
CA LEU A 130 13.59 -5.61 9.80
C LEU A 130 13.76 -5.10 11.24
N SER A 131 14.84 -5.46 11.93
CA SER A 131 15.18 -4.88 13.24
C SER A 131 15.64 -3.42 13.14
N LYS A 132 15.92 -2.95 11.93
CA LYS A 132 16.34 -1.56 11.67
C LYS A 132 15.19 -0.60 11.38
N GLY A 133 13.98 -1.10 11.23
CA GLY A 133 12.80 -0.27 10.92
C GLY A 133 11.90 -0.89 9.86
N ILE A 134 11.06 -0.06 9.27
CA ILE A 134 10.15 -0.45 8.20
C ILE A 134 10.91 -0.45 6.86
N CYS A 135 10.86 -1.57 6.15
CA CYS A 135 11.43 -1.73 4.81
C CYS A 135 10.36 -1.42 3.75
N VAL A 136 10.66 -0.48 2.87
CA VAL A 136 9.83 -0.08 1.73
C VAL A 136 10.68 0.09 0.47
N VAL A 137 10.04 0.15 -0.69
CA VAL A 137 10.74 0.42 -1.95
C VAL A 137 10.91 1.93 -2.14
N GLU A 138 12.13 2.40 -2.31
CA GLU A 138 12.41 3.76 -2.73
C GLU A 138 12.10 3.92 -4.23
N GLN A 139 11.33 4.94 -4.57
CA GLN A 139 11.02 5.29 -5.97
C GLN A 139 12.05 6.26 -6.49
N ASN A 140 13.21 6.29 -6.45
CA ASN A 140 14.21 7.22 -7.01
C ASN A 140 13.70 8.63 -7.42
N ASP A 141 12.44 8.95 -7.12
CA ASP A 141 11.82 10.24 -7.29
C ASP A 141 12.02 11.05 -6.01
N LYS A 142 12.59 12.23 -6.15
CA LYS A 142 12.73 13.16 -5.02
C LYS A 142 11.73 14.29 -5.15
N ILE A 143 11.17 14.69 -4.02
CA ILE A 143 10.40 15.92 -3.97
C ILE A 143 11.39 17.07 -4.19
N VAL A 144 11.42 17.56 -5.41
CA VAL A 144 12.38 18.54 -5.87
C VAL A 144 11.98 19.97 -5.48
N HIS A 145 12.96 20.82 -5.51
CA HIS A 145 13.03 22.23 -5.20
C HIS A 145 11.71 23.02 -5.16
N HIS A 146 11.65 24.01 -4.28
CA HIS A 146 10.52 24.92 -4.06
C HIS A 146 10.00 25.65 -5.33
N VAL A 147 10.81 25.83 -6.38
CA VAL A 147 10.35 26.41 -7.65
C VAL A 147 9.47 25.43 -8.42
N GLU A 148 9.82 24.17 -8.42
CA GLU A 148 9.02 23.11 -9.03
C GLU A 148 7.83 22.75 -8.12
N ALA A 149 7.95 22.90 -6.78
CA ALA A 149 6.86 22.77 -5.84
C ALA A 149 5.72 23.73 -6.15
N SER A 150 6.02 25.00 -6.48
CA SER A 150 4.98 25.98 -6.82
C SER A 150 4.24 25.63 -8.13
N GLN A 151 4.88 24.95 -9.05
CA GLN A 151 4.27 24.40 -10.26
C GLN A 151 3.53 23.09 -9.97
N SER A 152 4.01 22.31 -9.02
CA SER A 152 3.47 21.01 -8.61
C SER A 152 2.26 21.13 -7.68
N ILE A 153 2.02 22.26 -7.03
CA ILE A 153 0.82 22.49 -6.18
C ILE A 153 -0.49 22.25 -6.95
N ARG A 154 -0.45 22.30 -8.27
CA ARG A 154 -1.58 21.98 -9.16
C ARG A 154 -1.54 20.55 -9.72
N SER A 155 -0.58 19.73 -9.29
CA SER A 155 -0.35 18.38 -9.77
C SER A 155 -0.73 17.34 -8.71
N PRO A 156 -0.91 16.06 -9.08
CA PRO A 156 -1.14 14.95 -8.13
C PRO A 156 -0.05 14.82 -7.06
N THR A 157 1.16 15.29 -7.34
CA THR A 157 2.28 15.28 -6.39
C THR A 157 2.18 16.34 -5.28
N ALA A 158 1.25 17.29 -5.38
CA ALA A 158 1.02 18.29 -4.33
C ALA A 158 0.73 17.67 -2.97
N LYS A 159 0.11 16.50 -2.94
CA LYS A 159 -0.15 15.75 -1.70
C LYS A 159 1.12 15.44 -0.91
N TYR A 160 2.25 15.20 -1.56
CA TYR A 160 3.52 14.92 -0.88
C TYR A 160 4.04 16.17 -0.14
N TYR A 161 3.88 17.35 -0.71
CA TYR A 161 4.25 18.60 -0.04
C TYR A 161 3.36 18.89 1.16
N ASN A 162 2.07 18.61 1.02
CA ASN A 162 1.13 18.74 2.15
C ASN A 162 1.48 17.79 3.28
N CYS A 163 1.81 16.53 2.97
CA CYS A 163 2.28 15.57 3.98
C CYS A 163 3.56 16.05 4.67
N GLN A 164 4.51 16.62 3.93
CA GLN A 164 5.73 17.17 4.52
C GLN A 164 5.46 18.36 5.43
N ALA A 165 4.57 19.26 5.04
CA ALA A 165 4.14 20.36 5.88
C ALA A 165 3.50 19.86 7.19
N MET A 166 2.62 18.86 7.09
CA MET A 166 2.00 18.25 8.29
C MET A 166 3.03 17.58 9.20
N LEU A 167 4.05 16.93 8.65
CA LEU A 167 5.14 16.33 9.43
C LEU A 167 5.95 17.42 10.17
N LEU A 168 6.27 18.52 9.48
CA LEU A 168 6.96 19.66 10.10
C LEU A 168 6.13 20.28 11.21
N ASP A 169 4.83 20.50 11.00
CA ASP A 169 3.91 21.05 12.00
C ASP A 169 3.79 20.10 13.21
N GLY A 170 3.90 18.79 12.99
CA GLY A 170 3.96 17.77 14.03
C GLY A 170 5.33 17.62 14.72
N GLY A 171 6.32 18.44 14.33
CA GLY A 171 7.68 18.40 14.92
C GLY A 171 8.57 17.27 14.36
N TYR A 172 8.16 16.64 13.27
CA TYR A 172 8.94 15.60 12.59
C TYR A 172 9.80 16.20 11.48
N HIS A 173 10.92 15.56 11.19
CA HIS A 173 11.77 15.93 10.06
C HIS A 173 11.30 15.17 8.81
N PRO A 174 10.71 15.82 7.81
CA PRO A 174 10.27 15.14 6.61
C PRO A 174 11.47 14.72 5.75
N ASN A 175 11.42 13.51 5.23
CA ASN A 175 12.35 13.06 4.21
C ASN A 175 11.83 13.47 2.82
N ASN A 176 12.74 13.80 1.91
CA ASN A 176 12.41 14.15 0.52
C ASN A 176 12.23 12.93 -0.38
N ASP A 177 12.51 11.73 0.12
CA ASP A 177 12.41 10.50 -0.68
C ASP A 177 10.95 10.09 -0.82
N VAL A 178 10.56 9.74 -2.05
CA VAL A 178 9.25 9.17 -2.34
C VAL A 178 9.35 7.66 -2.23
N ILE A 179 8.50 7.08 -1.43
CA ILE A 179 8.43 5.63 -1.25
C ILE A 179 7.24 5.04 -2.02
N ASN A 180 7.43 3.81 -2.51
CA ASN A 180 6.37 2.98 -3.02
C ASN A 180 5.91 2.01 -1.94
N THR A 181 4.61 2.01 -1.63
CA THR A 181 4.02 1.17 -0.61
C THR A 181 3.50 -0.17 -1.13
N GLY A 182 3.89 -0.57 -2.33
CA GLY A 182 3.54 -1.88 -2.91
C GLY A 182 4.23 -3.05 -2.24
N ILE A 183 5.35 -2.79 -1.54
CA ILE A 183 6.05 -3.74 -0.69
C ILE A 183 6.37 -3.04 0.63
N ILE A 184 5.87 -3.59 1.74
CA ILE A 184 6.12 -3.08 3.08
C ILE A 184 6.49 -4.25 3.98
N GLY A 185 7.71 -4.26 4.48
CA GLY A 185 8.16 -5.21 5.50
C GLY A 185 8.42 -4.52 6.82
N ALA A 186 7.97 -5.10 7.92
CA ALA A 186 8.20 -4.54 9.25
C ALA A 186 8.25 -5.62 10.32
N SER A 187 9.02 -5.37 11.38
CA SER A 187 8.89 -6.12 12.63
C SER A 187 7.83 -5.49 13.53
N ALA A 188 7.25 -6.31 14.42
CA ALA A 188 6.21 -5.85 15.34
C ALA A 188 6.65 -4.70 16.27
N GLU A 189 7.95 -4.57 16.53
CA GLU A 189 8.49 -3.49 17.38
C GLU A 189 8.53 -2.12 16.70
N HIS A 190 8.37 -2.09 15.36
CA HIS A 190 8.41 -0.85 14.56
C HIS A 190 7.04 -0.44 14.01
N ILE A 191 5.97 -1.13 14.39
CA ILE A 191 4.59 -0.85 14.01
C ILE A 191 3.82 -0.32 15.22
#